data_6204d7b66f329d0d10d94975d0dee1af
#
_entry.id   6204d7b66f329d0d10d94975d0dee1af
#
_cell.length_a   1.000
_cell.length_b   1.000
_cell.length_c   1.000
_cell.angle_alpha   90.00
_cell.angle_beta   90.00
_cell.angle_gamma   90.00
#
_symmetry.space_group_name_H-M   'P 1'
#
loop_
_entity.id
_entity.type
_entity.pdbx_description
1 polymer ?
#
loop_
_entity_poly.entity_id
_entity_poly.type
_entity_poly.pdbx_seq_one_letter_code
_entity_poly.pdbx_strand_id
1 'polypeptide(L)'
;PPVVSGGAVVDGRFEPGATQGGTRNPQRVGFGPRRVRAVEAAGRALEALPQWAGRGPGVGSNAVVVDAEASGTGAPLLAVDPHLAAQVPGPWMQVGLHCRDVGASCPWDVAGFSLPGVPGVVQGHNAEVAWGMAAAGLDTTDLVVERIRDGRVRTDRRSRPLRTRTEAIDVAGADSELLTVRTTRHGPLLSDIDPSARTAGDASAAARGADLDEEIAVAVQWAGSTPAPTLDALLDLALATDVETARQALSSWAVPAVDVVLADREGTVGVQVAGAVPVRKSGRDTTEPTAGWRSENDWTGRTLPFGALPFTTRPEDGVAVAANQAPVGS
;
A
#
# COMPACT_ATOMS: atom_id res chain seq x y z
N PRO A 1 17.82 -8.73 1.52
CA PRO A 1 17.06 -9.96 1.33
C PRO A 1 15.57 -9.65 1.30
N PRO A 2 14.73 -10.46 0.63
CA PRO A 2 13.26 -10.30 0.67
C PRO A 2 12.72 -10.61 2.07
N VAL A 3 11.50 -10.16 2.38
CA VAL A 3 10.82 -10.45 3.66
C VAL A 3 10.53 -11.95 3.79
N VAL A 4 10.14 -12.57 2.68
CA VAL A 4 9.91 -14.02 2.58
C VAL A 4 10.93 -14.63 1.61
N SER A 5 11.73 -15.58 2.10
CA SER A 5 12.77 -16.24 1.30
C SER A 5 12.15 -17.21 0.32
N GLY A 6 12.10 -16.79 -0.95
CA GLY A 6 11.51 -17.60 -2.02
C GLY A 6 10.00 -17.70 -1.94
N GLY A 7 9.40 -18.26 -2.98
CA GLY A 7 7.97 -18.50 -3.08
C GLY A 7 7.42 -18.16 -4.46
N ALA A 8 6.31 -18.79 -4.79
CA ALA A 8 5.58 -18.53 -6.02
C ALA A 8 4.07 -18.61 -5.78
N VAL A 9 3.30 -17.97 -6.64
CA VAL A 9 1.84 -18.14 -6.63
C VAL A 9 1.49 -19.35 -7.49
N VAL A 10 0.98 -20.41 -6.86
CA VAL A 10 0.52 -21.64 -7.50
C VAL A 10 -0.99 -21.73 -7.29
N ASP A 11 -1.75 -21.88 -8.37
CA ASP A 11 -3.22 -21.96 -8.34
C ASP A 11 -3.91 -20.85 -7.52
N GLY A 12 -3.36 -19.63 -7.58
CA GLY A 12 -3.90 -18.47 -6.89
C GLY A 12 -3.58 -18.39 -5.40
N ARG A 13 -2.68 -19.24 -4.90
CA ARG A 13 -2.16 -19.23 -3.52
C ARG A 13 -0.66 -19.03 -3.52
N PHE A 14 -0.15 -18.31 -2.53
CA PHE A 14 1.27 -18.20 -2.30
C PHE A 14 1.80 -19.49 -1.65
N GLU A 15 2.84 -20.09 -2.23
CA GLU A 15 3.52 -21.26 -1.69
C GLU A 15 4.98 -20.89 -1.37
N PRO A 16 5.35 -20.81 -0.07
CA PRO A 16 6.73 -20.57 0.34
C PRO A 16 7.66 -21.67 -0.19
N GLY A 17 8.84 -21.26 -0.68
CA GLY A 17 9.83 -22.21 -1.21
C GLY A 17 9.54 -22.76 -2.62
N ALA A 18 8.39 -22.45 -3.21
CA ALA A 18 8.14 -22.75 -4.62
C ALA A 18 8.98 -21.84 -5.52
N THR A 19 9.54 -22.39 -6.60
CA THR A 19 10.28 -21.58 -7.59
C THR A 19 9.36 -21.18 -8.73
N GLN A 20 9.31 -19.90 -9.05
CA GLN A 20 8.68 -19.45 -10.31
C GLN A 20 9.48 -19.99 -11.49
N GLY A 21 8.86 -20.76 -12.35
CA GLY A 21 9.44 -21.12 -13.64
C GLY A 21 9.63 -19.87 -14.51
N GLY A 22 10.88 -19.46 -14.66
CA GLY A 22 11.33 -18.49 -15.65
C GLY A 22 10.78 -17.06 -15.48
N THR A 23 11.35 -16.28 -14.59
CA THR A 23 11.25 -14.84 -14.66
C THR A 23 11.93 -14.36 -15.94
N ARG A 24 11.18 -13.78 -16.86
CA ARG A 24 11.75 -12.91 -17.87
C ARG A 24 12.44 -11.77 -17.11
N ASN A 25 13.76 -11.81 -17.10
CA ASN A 25 14.57 -10.66 -16.72
C ASN A 25 14.03 -9.46 -17.51
N PRO A 26 13.50 -8.41 -16.89
CA PRO A 26 13.08 -7.23 -17.63
C PRO A 26 14.35 -6.72 -18.30
N GLN A 27 14.44 -6.91 -19.62
CA GLN A 27 15.49 -6.29 -20.39
C GLN A 27 15.45 -4.82 -20.01
N ARG A 28 16.56 -4.27 -19.52
CA ARG A 28 16.76 -2.84 -19.35
C ARG A 28 16.57 -2.19 -20.71
N VAL A 29 15.34 -1.86 -21.03
CA VAL A 29 15.03 -1.06 -22.20
C VAL A 29 15.59 0.31 -21.88
N GLY A 30 16.63 0.71 -22.57
CA GLY A 30 17.19 2.05 -22.42
C GLY A 30 16.09 3.08 -22.70
N PHE A 31 15.68 3.84 -21.70
CA PHE A 31 14.68 4.88 -21.86
C PHE A 31 15.27 6.06 -22.63
N GLY A 32 14.57 6.49 -23.68
CA GLY A 32 14.90 7.77 -24.31
C GLY A 32 14.68 8.94 -23.33
N PRO A 33 15.34 10.10 -23.58
CA PRO A 33 15.34 11.25 -22.63
C PRO A 33 13.94 11.72 -22.19
N ARG A 34 12.93 11.63 -23.07
CA ARG A 34 11.54 12.00 -22.74
C ARG A 34 10.90 11.05 -21.74
N ARG A 35 11.18 9.74 -21.84
CA ARG A 35 10.68 8.74 -20.89
C ARG A 35 11.35 8.88 -19.52
N VAL A 36 12.66 9.11 -19.48
CA VAL A 36 13.38 9.40 -18.23
C VAL A 36 12.75 10.59 -17.53
N ARG A 37 12.52 11.69 -18.25
CA ARG A 37 11.87 12.88 -17.69
C ARG A 37 10.45 12.61 -17.18
N ALA A 38 9.68 11.78 -17.87
CA ALA A 38 8.33 11.39 -17.42
C ALA A 38 8.37 10.59 -16.11
N VAL A 39 9.29 9.63 -16.00
CA VAL A 39 9.46 8.81 -14.79
C VAL A 39 9.93 9.65 -13.60
N GLU A 40 10.94 10.50 -13.79
CA GLU A 40 11.43 11.39 -12.73
C GLU A 40 10.35 12.38 -12.24
N ALA A 41 9.58 12.94 -13.17
CA ALA A 41 8.49 13.84 -12.80
C ALA A 41 7.34 13.09 -12.13
N ALA A 42 7.05 11.85 -12.55
CA ALA A 42 6.08 10.98 -11.90
C ALA A 42 6.50 10.63 -10.47
N GLY A 43 7.77 10.32 -10.24
CA GLY A 43 8.33 10.10 -8.90
C GLY A 43 8.09 11.32 -7.99
N ARG A 44 8.45 12.51 -8.46
CA ARG A 44 8.20 13.77 -7.71
C ARG A 44 6.73 14.02 -7.44
N ALA A 45 5.84 13.71 -8.39
CA ALA A 45 4.40 13.86 -8.19
C ALA A 45 3.84 12.91 -7.13
N LEU A 46 4.31 11.65 -7.09
CA LEU A 46 3.95 10.70 -6.04
C LEU A 46 4.52 11.10 -4.68
N GLU A 47 5.75 11.62 -4.66
CA GLU A 47 6.35 12.18 -3.44
C GLU A 47 5.59 13.42 -2.92
N ALA A 48 4.91 14.18 -3.79
CA ALA A 48 4.10 15.32 -3.41
C ALA A 48 2.78 14.95 -2.74
N LEU A 49 2.30 13.72 -2.89
CA LEU A 49 1.11 13.24 -2.16
C LEU A 49 1.35 13.31 -0.64
N PRO A 50 0.33 13.67 0.14
CA PRO A 50 0.45 13.71 1.59
C PRO A 50 0.92 12.35 2.13
N GLN A 51 2.08 12.35 2.79
CA GLN A 51 2.60 11.18 3.49
C GLN A 51 2.50 11.45 4.99
N TRP A 52 1.48 10.89 5.61
CA TRP A 52 1.27 11.00 7.06
C TRP A 52 2.44 10.44 7.88
N ALA A 53 3.22 9.53 7.29
CA ALA A 53 4.44 8.99 7.87
C ALA A 53 5.64 9.95 7.82
N GLY A 54 5.55 11.08 7.10
CA GLY A 54 6.66 12.01 6.86
C GLY A 54 7.43 11.70 5.59
N ARG A 55 8.49 12.46 5.33
CA ARG A 55 9.32 12.39 4.13
C ARG A 55 10.80 12.54 4.47
N GLY A 56 11.63 11.98 3.60
CA GLY A 56 13.07 12.20 3.60
C GLY A 56 13.89 11.01 4.09
N PRO A 57 15.21 11.18 4.15
CA PRO A 57 16.12 10.15 4.62
C PRO A 57 15.77 9.73 6.05
N GLY A 58 15.71 8.43 6.31
CA GLY A 58 15.40 7.88 7.64
C GLY A 58 13.93 7.67 7.92
N VAL A 59 13.01 8.03 7.00
CA VAL A 59 11.61 7.61 7.09
C VAL A 59 11.46 6.20 6.54
N GLY A 60 10.82 5.35 7.31
CA GLY A 60 10.65 3.94 6.99
C GLY A 60 10.08 3.19 8.20
N SER A 61 10.31 1.89 8.25
CA SER A 61 9.91 1.09 9.40
C SER A 61 10.76 -0.19 9.45
N ASN A 62 11.02 -0.67 10.65
CA ASN A 62 11.56 -1.99 10.88
C ASN A 62 10.59 -2.79 11.75
N ALA A 63 10.35 -4.03 11.38
CA ALA A 63 9.63 -4.99 12.20
C ALA A 63 10.42 -6.30 12.17
N VAL A 64 10.67 -6.86 13.32
CA VAL A 64 11.49 -8.07 13.49
C VAL A 64 10.75 -9.03 14.41
N VAL A 65 10.72 -10.29 14.03
CA VAL A 65 10.27 -11.38 14.88
C VAL A 65 11.31 -12.48 14.92
N VAL A 66 11.52 -13.02 16.10
CA VAL A 66 12.51 -14.09 16.39
C VAL A 66 11.78 -15.18 17.16
N ASP A 67 11.94 -16.44 16.74
CA ASP A 67 11.33 -17.57 17.44
C ASP A 67 11.99 -17.87 18.79
N ALA A 68 11.42 -18.81 19.52
CA ALA A 68 11.88 -19.18 20.85
C ALA A 68 13.30 -19.79 20.88
N GLU A 69 13.69 -20.49 19.81
CA GLU A 69 15.00 -21.12 19.69
C GLU A 69 16.09 -20.07 19.40
N ALA A 70 15.86 -19.24 18.37
CA ALA A 70 16.81 -18.20 17.95
C ALA A 70 16.93 -17.07 19.00
N SER A 71 15.88 -16.78 19.76
CA SER A 71 15.90 -15.76 20.83
C SER A 71 16.76 -16.14 22.02
N GLY A 72 16.97 -17.44 22.26
CA GLY A 72 17.66 -17.97 23.46
C GLY A 72 16.92 -17.73 24.77
N THR A 73 15.71 -17.15 24.75
CA THR A 73 14.90 -16.87 25.95
C THR A 73 13.86 -17.96 26.25
N GLY A 74 13.64 -18.88 25.31
CA GLY A 74 12.60 -19.89 25.36
C GLY A 74 11.20 -19.35 24.99
N ALA A 75 11.12 -18.09 24.56
CA ALA A 75 9.92 -17.45 24.06
C ALA A 75 10.22 -16.60 22.82
N PRO A 76 9.27 -16.40 21.90
CA PRO A 76 9.49 -15.52 20.75
C PRO A 76 9.62 -14.07 21.19
N LEU A 77 10.38 -13.29 20.41
CA LEU A 77 10.54 -11.85 20.59
C LEU A 77 10.04 -11.13 19.34
N LEU A 78 9.33 -10.02 19.54
CA LEU A 78 8.87 -9.14 18.47
C LEU A 78 9.28 -7.71 18.79
N ALA A 79 9.90 -7.04 17.83
CA ALA A 79 10.26 -5.64 17.93
C ALA A 79 9.77 -4.88 16.69
N VAL A 80 9.27 -3.66 16.93
CA VAL A 80 8.78 -2.77 15.87
C VAL A 80 9.34 -1.39 16.08
N ASP A 81 9.86 -0.78 15.02
CA ASP A 81 10.47 0.54 15.05
C ASP A 81 10.03 1.34 13.82
N PRO A 82 8.86 2.03 13.88
CA PRO A 82 8.40 2.88 12.80
C PRO A 82 9.18 4.20 12.78
N HIS A 83 9.98 4.40 11.74
CA HIS A 83 10.74 5.62 11.51
C HIS A 83 9.87 6.68 10.84
N LEU A 84 9.10 7.41 11.62
CA LEU A 84 8.25 8.51 11.13
C LEU A 84 8.99 9.85 11.31
N ALA A 85 8.54 10.88 10.58
CA ALA A 85 9.08 12.21 10.74
C ALA A 85 8.93 12.70 12.18
N ALA A 86 10.00 13.25 12.75
CA ALA A 86 9.99 13.81 14.09
C ALA A 86 9.10 15.05 14.12
N GLN A 87 8.04 15.03 14.91
CA GLN A 87 7.09 16.12 15.08
C GLN A 87 6.51 16.15 16.49
N VAL A 88 5.97 17.29 16.89
CA VAL A 88 5.29 17.47 18.18
C VAL A 88 3.89 18.05 17.93
N PRO A 89 2.82 17.33 18.33
CA PRO A 89 2.83 16.00 18.93
C PRO A 89 3.28 14.92 17.94
N GLY A 90 3.86 13.82 18.46
CA GLY A 90 4.18 12.65 17.65
C GLY A 90 2.90 11.98 17.11
N PRO A 91 2.99 11.20 16.01
CA PRO A 91 1.82 10.54 15.42
C PRO A 91 1.33 9.34 16.24
N TRP A 92 2.18 8.74 17.05
CA TRP A 92 1.84 7.57 17.84
C TRP A 92 1.35 7.93 19.24
N MET A 93 0.31 7.25 19.68
CA MET A 93 -0.19 7.29 21.04
C MET A 93 -0.22 5.87 21.62
N GLN A 94 0.25 5.71 22.85
CA GLN A 94 0.11 4.47 23.59
C GLN A 94 -1.34 4.29 24.04
N VAL A 95 -1.88 3.09 23.87
CA VAL A 95 -3.27 2.77 24.19
C VAL A 95 -3.38 1.37 24.79
N GLY A 96 -4.26 1.23 25.77
CA GLY A 96 -4.71 -0.05 26.32
C GLY A 96 -6.23 -0.09 26.32
N LEU A 97 -6.80 -1.18 25.82
CA LEU A 97 -8.23 -1.45 25.80
C LEU A 97 -8.48 -2.72 26.62
N HIS A 98 -8.88 -2.53 27.87
CA HIS A 98 -9.04 -3.63 28.82
C HIS A 98 -10.47 -3.68 29.35
N CYS A 99 -11.12 -4.81 29.18
CA CYS A 99 -12.36 -5.08 29.87
C CYS A 99 -12.07 -5.28 31.37
N ARG A 100 -12.94 -4.78 32.24
CA ARG A 100 -12.84 -5.02 33.69
C ARG A 100 -12.89 -6.51 34.01
N ASP A 101 -13.80 -7.21 33.32
CA ASP A 101 -13.96 -8.65 33.36
C ASP A 101 -13.93 -9.14 31.89
N VAL A 102 -12.83 -9.76 31.49
CA VAL A 102 -12.67 -10.29 30.13
C VAL A 102 -13.56 -11.53 29.96
N GLY A 103 -14.41 -11.53 28.94
CA GLY A 103 -15.34 -12.62 28.65
C GLY A 103 -16.12 -12.38 27.36
N ALA A 104 -17.11 -13.22 27.10
CA ALA A 104 -17.84 -13.19 25.82
C ALA A 104 -18.57 -11.85 25.55
N SER A 105 -18.98 -11.12 26.58
CA SER A 105 -19.63 -9.80 26.45
C SER A 105 -18.66 -8.64 26.31
N CYS A 106 -17.40 -8.83 26.71
CA CYS A 106 -16.31 -7.85 26.57
C CYS A 106 -14.98 -8.62 26.45
N PRO A 107 -14.53 -8.92 25.22
CA PRO A 107 -13.36 -9.78 25.01
C PRO A 107 -12.02 -9.02 24.95
N TRP A 108 -12.03 -7.70 25.20
CA TRP A 108 -10.87 -6.84 24.97
C TRP A 108 -9.86 -6.91 26.12
N ASP A 109 -8.64 -7.28 25.77
CA ASP A 109 -7.46 -7.20 26.63
C ASP A 109 -6.22 -6.98 25.74
N VAL A 110 -6.06 -5.76 25.24
CA VAL A 110 -5.07 -5.43 24.22
C VAL A 110 -4.35 -4.13 24.55
N ALA A 111 -3.05 -4.09 24.32
CA ALA A 111 -2.21 -2.92 24.53
C ALA A 111 -1.21 -2.70 23.40
N GLY A 112 -0.80 -1.47 23.20
CA GLY A 112 0.18 -1.10 22.18
C GLY A 112 0.10 0.35 21.75
N PHE A 113 0.23 0.57 20.46
CA PHE A 113 0.27 1.91 19.87
C PHE A 113 -0.80 2.05 18.79
N SER A 114 -1.40 3.22 18.74
CA SER A 114 -2.37 3.61 17.74
C SER A 114 -2.08 5.02 17.22
N LEU A 115 -2.86 5.44 16.26
CA LEU A 115 -2.82 6.76 15.66
C LEU A 115 -4.10 7.53 16.00
N PRO A 116 -4.06 8.85 16.19
CA PRO A 116 -5.26 9.65 16.44
C PRO A 116 -6.33 9.41 15.37
N GLY A 117 -7.54 9.06 15.80
CA GLY A 117 -8.67 8.78 14.92
C GLY A 117 -8.76 7.34 14.40
N VAL A 118 -7.77 6.49 14.67
CA VAL A 118 -7.82 5.06 14.32
C VAL A 118 -8.35 4.27 15.53
N PRO A 119 -9.47 3.53 15.39
CA PRO A 119 -9.96 2.67 16.46
C PRO A 119 -9.07 1.43 16.61
N GLY A 120 -8.78 1.03 17.84
CA GLY A 120 -8.01 -0.18 18.16
C GLY A 120 -6.50 0.06 18.22
N VAL A 121 -5.76 -1.05 18.28
CA VAL A 121 -4.29 -1.08 18.40
C VAL A 121 -3.67 -1.44 17.06
N VAL A 122 -2.89 -0.52 16.49
CA VAL A 122 -2.24 -0.71 15.19
C VAL A 122 -1.03 -1.66 15.32
N GLN A 123 -0.24 -1.48 16.38
CA GLN A 123 0.92 -2.32 16.69
C GLN A 123 0.89 -2.63 18.19
N GLY A 124 1.00 -3.89 18.57
CA GLY A 124 0.91 -4.25 19.99
C GLY A 124 0.70 -5.73 20.20
N HIS A 125 -0.04 -6.06 21.24
CA HIS A 125 -0.31 -7.43 21.62
C HIS A 125 -1.61 -7.52 22.43
N ASN A 126 -2.20 -8.70 22.42
CA ASN A 126 -3.15 -9.17 23.42
C ASN A 126 -2.46 -10.21 24.34
N ALA A 127 -3.22 -11.04 25.05
CA ALA A 127 -2.66 -12.07 25.92
C ALA A 127 -1.97 -13.22 25.13
N GLU A 128 -2.35 -13.45 23.88
CA GLU A 128 -1.97 -14.63 23.10
C GLU A 128 -1.06 -14.29 21.92
N VAL A 129 -1.24 -13.13 21.29
CA VAL A 129 -0.57 -12.76 20.03
C VAL A 129 0.01 -11.36 20.13
N ALA A 130 1.22 -11.17 19.58
CA ALA A 130 1.83 -9.89 19.32
C ALA A 130 1.94 -9.64 17.81
N TRP A 131 1.76 -8.38 17.39
CA TRP A 131 1.89 -7.96 15.98
C TRP A 131 2.58 -6.63 15.83
N GLY A 132 3.30 -6.51 14.72
CA GLY A 132 3.97 -5.28 14.33
C GLY A 132 3.97 -5.11 12.82
N MET A 133 3.96 -3.87 12.34
CA MET A 133 3.79 -3.55 10.94
C MET A 133 4.93 -2.70 10.41
N ALA A 134 5.40 -3.05 9.21
CA ALA A 134 6.26 -2.21 8.39
C ALA A 134 5.58 -1.95 7.04
N ALA A 135 5.90 -0.84 6.37
CA ALA A 135 5.36 -0.57 5.04
C ALA A 135 5.88 -1.59 4.02
N ALA A 136 4.98 -2.25 3.32
CA ALA A 136 5.32 -3.15 2.23
C ALA A 136 5.54 -2.38 0.92
N GLY A 137 6.61 -2.73 0.19
CA GLY A 137 6.91 -2.15 -1.12
C GLY A 137 6.02 -2.69 -2.24
N LEU A 138 4.70 -2.65 -2.06
CA LEU A 138 3.74 -3.11 -3.06
C LEU A 138 3.29 -2.00 -4.01
N ASP A 139 3.17 -2.37 -5.27
CA ASP A 139 2.69 -1.47 -6.33
C ASP A 139 1.16 -1.38 -6.34
N THR A 140 0.62 -0.42 -5.58
CA THR A 140 -0.82 -0.20 -5.37
C THR A 140 -1.35 1.09 -5.99
N THR A 141 -0.48 1.84 -6.71
CA THR A 141 -0.82 3.15 -7.27
C THR A 141 -0.23 3.34 -8.66
N ASP A 142 -1.07 3.67 -9.63
CA ASP A 142 -0.64 4.02 -10.98
C ASP A 142 -0.90 5.49 -11.29
N LEU A 143 0.02 6.12 -12.02
CA LEU A 143 -0.23 7.39 -12.69
C LEU A 143 -0.71 7.13 -14.11
N VAL A 144 -1.88 7.69 -14.44
CA VAL A 144 -2.54 7.48 -15.71
C VAL A 144 -2.64 8.79 -16.47
N VAL A 145 -2.00 8.85 -17.63
CA VAL A 145 -2.03 10.03 -18.51
C VAL A 145 -3.32 10.02 -19.30
N GLU A 146 -4.09 11.09 -19.17
CA GLU A 146 -5.38 11.28 -19.83
C GLU A 146 -5.27 12.34 -20.94
N ARG A 147 -6.08 12.18 -21.96
CA ARG A 147 -6.28 13.17 -23.03
C ARG A 147 -7.69 13.71 -22.90
N ILE A 148 -7.80 15.02 -22.74
CA ILE A 148 -9.08 15.69 -22.49
C ILE A 148 -9.31 16.74 -23.58
N ARG A 149 -10.50 16.72 -24.16
CA ARG A 149 -10.95 17.70 -25.13
C ARG A 149 -12.43 18.01 -24.91
N ASP A 150 -12.79 19.28 -24.86
CA ASP A 150 -14.16 19.76 -24.68
C ASP A 150 -14.87 19.10 -23.48
N GLY A 151 -14.20 18.99 -22.33
CA GLY A 151 -14.71 18.36 -21.11
C GLY A 151 -14.94 16.84 -21.23
N ARG A 152 -14.28 16.19 -22.18
CA ARG A 152 -14.40 14.75 -22.42
C ARG A 152 -13.03 14.07 -22.43
N VAL A 153 -12.96 12.93 -21.77
CA VAL A 153 -11.76 12.06 -21.68
C VAL A 153 -11.77 11.09 -22.86
N ARG A 154 -10.65 11.00 -23.57
CA ARG A 154 -10.47 10.07 -24.69
C ARG A 154 -10.33 8.63 -24.18
N THR A 155 -10.90 7.68 -24.94
CA THR A 155 -10.71 6.23 -24.77
C THR A 155 -10.47 5.59 -26.13
N ASP A 156 -10.12 4.30 -26.21
CA ASP A 156 -9.88 3.58 -27.47
C ASP A 156 -11.01 3.71 -28.49
N ARG A 157 -12.23 3.72 -28.03
CA ARG A 157 -13.41 3.58 -28.90
C ARG A 157 -14.27 4.84 -28.96
N ARG A 158 -14.20 5.68 -27.93
CA ARG A 158 -15.04 6.89 -27.80
C ARG A 158 -14.51 7.79 -26.69
N SER A 159 -15.02 9.01 -26.62
CA SER A 159 -14.78 9.90 -25.47
C SER A 159 -15.89 9.73 -24.42
N ARG A 160 -15.53 9.92 -23.16
CA ARG A 160 -16.46 9.90 -22.01
C ARG A 160 -16.48 11.27 -21.35
N PRO A 161 -17.61 11.70 -20.77
CA PRO A 161 -17.64 12.93 -19.99
C PRO A 161 -16.63 12.88 -18.83
N LEU A 162 -15.91 13.97 -18.64
CA LEU A 162 -15.15 14.23 -17.42
C LEU A 162 -16.14 14.48 -16.29
N ARG A 163 -15.94 13.87 -15.12
CA ARG A 163 -16.74 14.15 -13.95
C ARG A 163 -16.12 15.29 -13.18
N THR A 164 -16.95 16.23 -12.76
CA THR A 164 -16.52 17.39 -11.98
C THR A 164 -17.45 17.55 -10.78
N ARG A 165 -16.86 17.80 -9.61
CA ARG A 165 -17.58 18.19 -8.40
C ARG A 165 -16.87 19.37 -7.75
N THR A 166 -17.62 20.17 -7.01
CA THR A 166 -17.06 21.26 -6.22
C THR A 166 -17.16 20.93 -4.74
N GLU A 167 -16.07 21.04 -4.04
CA GLU A 167 -15.97 20.89 -2.59
C GLU A 167 -15.75 22.28 -1.97
N ALA A 168 -16.52 22.59 -0.94
CA ALA A 168 -16.31 23.79 -0.14
C ALA A 168 -15.44 23.43 1.07
N ILE A 169 -14.34 24.13 1.24
CA ILE A 169 -13.42 23.97 2.37
C ILE A 169 -13.59 25.19 3.25
N ASP A 170 -14.15 25.00 4.44
CA ASP A 170 -14.31 26.08 5.40
C ASP A 170 -12.96 26.42 6.03
N VAL A 171 -12.57 27.70 5.91
CA VAL A 171 -11.30 28.22 6.43
C VAL A 171 -11.56 29.06 7.67
N ALA A 172 -10.95 28.71 8.81
CA ALA A 172 -11.12 29.45 10.04
C ALA A 172 -10.65 30.92 9.89
N GLY A 173 -11.58 31.87 10.06
CA GLY A 173 -11.30 33.32 9.96
C GLY A 173 -11.17 33.86 8.53
N ALA A 174 -11.56 33.12 7.52
CA ALA A 174 -11.59 33.52 6.12
C ALA A 174 -12.84 32.98 5.40
N ASP A 175 -13.05 33.40 4.16
CA ASP A 175 -14.10 32.81 3.31
C ASP A 175 -13.77 31.37 2.94
N SER A 176 -14.81 30.55 2.72
CA SER A 176 -14.65 29.18 2.27
C SER A 176 -13.97 29.13 0.90
N GLU A 177 -13.01 28.24 0.74
CA GLU A 177 -12.37 27.95 -0.54
C GLU A 177 -13.16 26.90 -1.32
N LEU A 178 -13.39 27.15 -2.61
CA LEU A 178 -14.07 26.23 -3.49
C LEU A 178 -13.04 25.44 -4.32
N LEU A 179 -12.91 24.13 -4.02
CA LEU A 179 -12.05 23.22 -4.76
C LEU A 179 -12.84 22.50 -5.84
N THR A 180 -12.46 22.67 -7.09
CA THR A 180 -13.00 21.89 -8.21
C THR A 180 -12.19 20.60 -8.39
N VAL A 181 -12.83 19.46 -8.14
CA VAL A 181 -12.23 18.14 -8.31
C VAL A 181 -12.70 17.54 -9.63
N ARG A 182 -11.77 17.34 -10.54
CA ARG A 182 -12.00 16.64 -11.80
C ARG A 182 -11.58 15.18 -11.68
N THR A 183 -12.42 14.27 -12.18
CA THR A 183 -12.20 12.83 -12.00
C THR A 183 -12.47 12.08 -13.31
N THR A 184 -11.60 11.16 -13.66
CA THR A 184 -11.77 10.20 -14.74
C THR A 184 -12.19 8.83 -14.21
N ARG A 185 -12.27 7.83 -15.06
CA ARG A 185 -12.44 6.43 -14.63
C ARG A 185 -11.24 5.87 -13.85
N HIS A 186 -10.07 6.50 -14.00
CA HIS A 186 -8.84 6.08 -13.33
C HIS A 186 -8.60 6.80 -12.00
N GLY A 187 -9.39 7.82 -11.68
CA GLY A 187 -9.28 8.56 -10.43
C GLY A 187 -9.28 10.07 -10.61
N PRO A 188 -9.02 10.83 -9.53
CA PRO A 188 -8.90 12.28 -9.58
C PRO A 188 -7.66 12.72 -10.34
N LEU A 189 -7.75 13.92 -10.94
CA LEU A 189 -6.63 14.50 -11.71
C LEU A 189 -5.62 15.14 -10.75
N LEU A 190 -4.50 14.45 -10.53
CA LEU A 190 -3.40 14.95 -9.71
C LEU A 190 -2.73 16.18 -10.34
N SER A 191 -2.69 16.25 -11.67
CA SER A 191 -2.13 17.38 -12.42
C SER A 191 -2.87 18.71 -12.20
N ASP A 192 -4.06 18.69 -11.62
CA ASP A 192 -4.79 19.92 -11.27
C ASP A 192 -4.15 20.65 -10.09
N ILE A 193 -3.50 19.90 -9.20
CA ILE A 193 -2.92 20.42 -7.96
C ILE A 193 -1.40 20.30 -7.90
N ASP A 194 -0.79 19.43 -8.72
CA ASP A 194 0.66 19.18 -8.68
C ASP A 194 1.34 19.45 -10.04
N PRO A 195 2.26 20.44 -10.10
CA PRO A 195 2.99 20.77 -11.34
C PRO A 195 3.90 19.64 -11.83
N SER A 196 4.42 18.78 -10.94
CA SER A 196 5.26 17.64 -11.33
C SER A 196 4.44 16.59 -12.06
N ALA A 197 3.19 16.34 -11.60
CA ALA A 197 2.25 15.46 -12.29
C ALA A 197 1.93 15.98 -13.70
N ARG A 198 1.72 17.29 -13.85
CA ARG A 198 1.52 17.92 -15.17
C ARG A 198 2.75 17.71 -16.09
N THR A 199 3.96 17.96 -15.57
CA THR A 199 5.20 17.72 -16.30
C THR A 199 5.37 16.26 -16.72
N ALA A 200 5.01 15.31 -15.84
CA ALA A 200 5.02 13.87 -16.14
C ALA A 200 4.05 13.53 -17.26
N GLY A 201 2.85 14.11 -17.23
CA GLY A 201 1.82 13.93 -18.24
C GLY A 201 2.29 14.40 -19.62
N ASP A 202 2.76 15.63 -19.72
CA ASP A 202 3.23 16.24 -20.96
C ASP A 202 4.40 15.45 -21.56
N ALA A 203 5.40 15.11 -20.76
CA ALA A 203 6.54 14.32 -21.19
C ALA A 203 6.15 12.91 -21.67
N SER A 204 5.23 12.26 -20.96
CA SER A 204 4.70 10.94 -21.28
C SER A 204 3.86 10.95 -22.58
N ALA A 205 2.99 11.94 -22.74
CA ALA A 205 2.18 12.13 -23.93
C ALA A 205 3.05 12.40 -25.18
N ALA A 206 4.04 13.29 -25.06
CA ALA A 206 4.99 13.59 -26.12
C ALA A 206 5.84 12.36 -26.52
N ALA A 207 6.23 11.52 -25.55
CA ALA A 207 6.96 10.27 -25.83
C ALA A 207 6.13 9.25 -26.63
N ARG A 208 4.81 9.36 -26.59
CA ARG A 208 3.84 8.50 -27.29
C ARG A 208 3.26 9.13 -28.55
N GLY A 209 3.77 10.31 -28.97
CA GLY A 209 3.28 11.01 -30.14
C GLY A 209 1.83 11.49 -30.03
N ALA A 210 1.40 11.86 -28.83
CA ALA A 210 0.06 12.41 -28.62
C ALA A 210 -0.06 13.79 -29.27
N ASP A 211 -1.28 14.10 -29.74
CA ASP A 211 -1.63 15.40 -30.27
C ASP A 211 -1.61 16.44 -29.14
N LEU A 212 -0.88 17.53 -29.35
CA LEU A 212 -0.73 18.60 -28.37
C LEU A 212 -1.90 19.60 -28.36
N ASP A 213 -2.87 19.45 -29.27
CA ASP A 213 -4.10 20.25 -29.26
C ASP A 213 -5.12 19.81 -28.21
N GLU A 214 -4.83 18.70 -27.50
CA GLU A 214 -5.64 18.22 -26.40
C GLU A 214 -4.98 18.56 -25.04
N GLU A 215 -5.81 18.84 -24.03
CA GLU A 215 -5.34 18.94 -22.66
C GLU A 215 -4.78 17.59 -22.21
N ILE A 216 -3.55 17.58 -21.73
CA ILE A 216 -2.93 16.42 -21.10
C ILE A 216 -3.06 16.56 -19.58
N ALA A 217 -3.64 15.56 -18.95
CA ALA A 217 -3.79 15.49 -17.51
C ALA A 217 -3.27 14.17 -16.96
N VAL A 218 -2.99 14.09 -15.67
CA VAL A 218 -2.57 12.86 -14.99
C VAL A 218 -3.56 12.55 -13.88
N ALA A 219 -4.20 11.39 -13.96
CA ALA A 219 -5.02 10.84 -12.91
C ALA A 219 -4.18 9.95 -11.98
N VAL A 220 -4.52 9.91 -10.70
CA VAL A 220 -3.98 8.96 -9.74
C VAL A 220 -4.98 7.83 -9.55
N GLN A 221 -4.59 6.62 -9.92
CA GLN A 221 -5.36 5.40 -9.71
C GLN A 221 -4.78 4.64 -8.53
N TRP A 222 -5.50 4.61 -7.41
CA TRP A 222 -5.04 4.07 -6.14
C TRP A 222 -5.98 2.99 -5.61
N ALA A 223 -5.43 1.88 -5.12
CA ALA A 223 -6.22 0.77 -4.57
C ALA A 223 -7.12 1.19 -3.40
N GLY A 224 -6.67 2.16 -2.59
CA GLY A 224 -7.44 2.71 -1.47
C GLY A 224 -8.61 3.63 -1.87
N SER A 225 -8.83 3.88 -3.17
CA SER A 225 -10.01 4.64 -3.64
C SER A 225 -11.32 3.86 -3.54
N THR A 226 -11.24 2.55 -3.26
CA THR A 226 -12.40 1.69 -3.05
C THR A 226 -12.57 1.46 -1.55
N PRO A 227 -13.78 1.68 -0.97
CA PRO A 227 -14.05 1.38 0.43
C PRO A 227 -13.74 -0.09 0.76
N ALA A 228 -13.05 -0.32 1.86
CA ALA A 228 -12.65 -1.64 2.32
C ALA A 228 -12.67 -1.70 3.86
N PRO A 229 -12.92 -2.88 4.44
CA PRO A 229 -13.07 -3.04 5.90
C PRO A 229 -11.70 -3.15 6.63
N THR A 230 -10.73 -2.30 6.30
CA THR A 230 -9.38 -2.32 6.92
C THR A 230 -9.44 -2.13 8.44
N LEU A 231 -10.38 -1.33 8.94
CA LEU A 231 -10.51 -1.12 10.38
C LEU A 231 -11.07 -2.36 11.09
N ASP A 232 -11.91 -3.14 10.43
CA ASP A 232 -12.40 -4.41 10.98
C ASP A 232 -11.24 -5.39 11.18
N ALA A 233 -10.27 -5.40 10.25
CA ALA A 233 -9.06 -6.22 10.40
C ALA A 233 -8.26 -5.89 11.69
N LEU A 234 -8.20 -4.62 12.10
CA LEU A 234 -7.56 -4.23 13.37
C LEU A 234 -8.33 -4.76 14.59
N LEU A 235 -9.65 -4.73 14.53
CA LEU A 235 -10.49 -5.22 15.61
C LEU A 235 -10.41 -6.75 15.72
N ASP A 236 -10.44 -7.45 14.59
CA ASP A 236 -10.29 -8.90 14.54
C ASP A 236 -8.90 -9.35 14.99
N LEU A 237 -7.84 -8.60 14.60
CA LEU A 237 -6.47 -8.85 15.00
C LEU A 237 -6.29 -8.74 16.51
N ALA A 238 -6.96 -7.76 17.14
CA ALA A 238 -6.93 -7.58 18.60
C ALA A 238 -7.58 -8.75 19.37
N LEU A 239 -8.38 -9.57 18.70
CA LEU A 239 -9.05 -10.75 19.27
C LEU A 239 -8.43 -12.08 18.81
N ALA A 240 -7.34 -12.04 18.05
CA ALA A 240 -6.65 -13.23 17.57
C ALA A 240 -6.08 -14.04 18.74
N THR A 241 -6.11 -15.38 18.61
CA THR A 241 -5.66 -16.33 19.64
C THR A 241 -4.35 -17.04 19.28
N ASP A 242 -3.93 -16.95 18.03
CA ASP A 242 -2.71 -17.54 17.48
C ASP A 242 -2.29 -16.82 16.19
N VAL A 243 -1.11 -17.15 15.65
CA VAL A 243 -0.58 -16.57 14.41
C VAL A 243 -1.52 -16.80 13.23
N GLU A 244 -2.20 -17.95 13.15
CA GLU A 244 -3.10 -18.24 12.01
C GLU A 244 -4.37 -17.40 12.06
N THR A 245 -5.00 -17.26 13.22
CA THR A 245 -6.18 -16.40 13.40
C THR A 245 -5.83 -14.92 13.20
N ALA A 246 -4.64 -14.48 13.66
CA ALA A 246 -4.13 -13.14 13.37
C ALA A 246 -3.94 -12.92 11.86
N ARG A 247 -3.40 -13.93 11.16
CA ARG A 247 -3.23 -13.90 9.71
C ARG A 247 -4.58 -13.82 8.99
N GLN A 248 -5.59 -14.58 9.45
CA GLN A 248 -6.94 -14.52 8.87
C GLN A 248 -7.62 -13.16 9.08
N ALA A 249 -7.43 -12.52 10.23
CA ALA A 249 -7.91 -11.15 10.49
C ALA A 249 -7.41 -10.17 9.42
N LEU A 250 -6.15 -10.31 8.99
CA LEU A 250 -5.54 -9.46 7.97
C LEU A 250 -6.13 -9.66 6.55
N SER A 251 -7.00 -10.66 6.34
CA SER A 251 -7.65 -10.87 5.04
C SER A 251 -8.57 -9.71 4.62
N SER A 252 -9.05 -8.93 5.58
CA SER A 252 -9.85 -7.72 5.39
C SER A 252 -9.02 -6.45 5.25
N TRP A 253 -7.70 -6.52 5.44
CA TRP A 253 -6.80 -5.39 5.34
C TRP A 253 -6.54 -5.00 3.90
N ALA A 254 -6.87 -3.79 3.51
CA ALA A 254 -6.69 -3.32 2.14
C ALA A 254 -5.61 -2.25 1.99
N VAL A 255 -5.58 -1.26 2.88
CA VAL A 255 -4.65 -0.12 2.80
C VAL A 255 -4.28 0.40 4.19
N PRO A 256 -3.03 0.91 4.36
CA PRO A 256 -1.91 0.82 3.42
C PRO A 256 -1.42 -0.62 3.25
N ALA A 257 -0.63 -0.88 2.21
CA ALA A 257 0.04 -2.18 2.08
C ALA A 257 1.14 -2.31 3.15
N VAL A 258 1.11 -3.40 3.90
CA VAL A 258 1.99 -3.64 5.05
C VAL A 258 2.56 -5.06 5.06
N ASP A 259 3.75 -5.19 5.61
CA ASP A 259 4.32 -6.44 6.08
C ASP A 259 4.02 -6.53 7.58
N VAL A 260 3.32 -7.56 8.02
CA VAL A 260 2.94 -7.76 9.41
C VAL A 260 3.72 -8.92 9.99
N VAL A 261 4.59 -8.65 10.96
CA VAL A 261 5.25 -9.68 11.75
C VAL A 261 4.34 -10.09 12.90
N LEU A 262 4.30 -11.40 13.19
CA LEU A 262 3.39 -12.01 14.13
C LEU A 262 4.16 -12.98 15.04
N ALA A 263 3.77 -13.06 16.30
CA ALA A 263 4.25 -14.07 17.25
C ALA A 263 3.11 -14.47 18.20
N ASP A 264 3.00 -15.76 18.52
CA ASP A 264 2.05 -16.24 19.55
C ASP A 264 2.75 -16.86 20.76
N ARG A 265 1.99 -17.09 21.81
CA ARG A 265 2.49 -17.69 23.06
C ARG A 265 2.99 -19.12 22.88
N GLU A 266 2.48 -19.85 21.87
CA GLU A 266 2.87 -21.22 21.59
C GLU A 266 4.25 -21.29 20.88
N GLY A 267 4.83 -20.12 20.54
CA GLY A 267 6.15 -20.01 19.92
C GLY A 267 6.14 -19.96 18.40
N THR A 268 4.96 -19.90 17.79
CA THR A 268 4.86 -19.71 16.35
C THR A 268 5.17 -18.26 16.02
N VAL A 269 6.04 -18.05 15.03
CA VAL A 269 6.34 -16.74 14.49
C VAL A 269 6.11 -16.70 12.98
N GLY A 270 5.80 -15.54 12.46
CA GLY A 270 5.56 -15.42 11.03
C GLY A 270 5.55 -14.00 10.51
N VAL A 271 5.41 -13.90 9.20
CA VAL A 271 5.16 -12.66 8.48
C VAL A 271 4.06 -12.87 7.45
N GLN A 272 3.16 -11.91 7.35
CA GLN A 272 2.11 -11.85 6.35
C GLN A 272 2.15 -10.51 5.65
N VAL A 273 2.19 -10.54 4.33
CA VAL A 273 1.98 -9.34 3.50
C VAL A 273 0.48 -9.10 3.37
N ALA A 274 0.02 -7.90 3.71
CA ALA A 274 -1.39 -7.53 3.61
C ALA A 274 -1.57 -6.24 2.81
N GLY A 275 -2.61 -6.19 1.98
CA GLY A 275 -2.93 -5.04 1.15
C GLY A 275 -3.70 -5.40 -0.11
N ALA A 276 -4.43 -4.43 -0.65
CA ALA A 276 -5.12 -4.58 -1.92
C ALA A 276 -4.17 -4.35 -3.09
N VAL A 277 -3.68 -5.41 -3.71
CA VAL A 277 -2.79 -5.36 -4.89
C VAL A 277 -3.64 -5.47 -6.15
N PRO A 278 -3.69 -4.43 -7.00
CA PRO A 278 -4.54 -4.45 -8.19
C PRO A 278 -4.00 -5.39 -9.26
N VAL A 279 -4.91 -6.16 -9.88
CA VAL A 279 -4.59 -6.98 -11.04
C VAL A 279 -4.71 -6.13 -12.31
N ARG A 280 -3.61 -5.94 -13.01
CA ARG A 280 -3.52 -5.19 -14.26
C ARG A 280 -3.74 -6.10 -15.47
N LYS A 281 -4.34 -5.57 -16.53
CA LYS A 281 -4.60 -6.35 -17.78
C LYS A 281 -3.34 -6.71 -18.54
N SER A 282 -2.35 -5.84 -18.52
CA SER A 282 -1.05 -6.08 -19.13
C SER A 282 0.01 -6.28 -18.05
N GLY A 283 0.89 -7.26 -18.20
CA GLY A 283 2.09 -7.44 -17.35
C GLY A 283 3.15 -6.39 -17.63
N ARG A 284 2.79 -5.09 -17.65
CA ARG A 284 3.67 -3.98 -17.93
C ARG A 284 4.39 -3.52 -16.67
N ASP A 285 5.54 -2.94 -16.91
CA ASP A 285 6.23 -2.11 -15.92
C ASP A 285 5.38 -0.88 -15.62
N THR A 286 4.92 -0.76 -14.40
CA THR A 286 4.03 0.32 -13.90
C THR A 286 4.81 1.47 -13.29
N THR A 287 6.13 1.43 -13.32
CA THR A 287 7.00 2.53 -12.88
C THR A 287 6.88 3.77 -13.79
N GLU A 288 6.32 3.60 -15.01
CA GLU A 288 6.04 4.70 -15.94
C GLU A 288 4.54 5.08 -15.91
N PRO A 289 4.21 6.38 -16.07
CA PRO A 289 2.84 6.80 -16.30
C PRO A 289 2.24 6.13 -17.55
N THR A 290 1.06 5.52 -17.40
CA THR A 290 0.43 4.74 -18.46
C THR A 290 -0.56 5.58 -19.29
N ALA A 291 -0.82 5.19 -20.54
CA ALA A 291 -1.77 5.89 -21.41
C ALA A 291 -3.22 5.46 -21.09
N GLY A 292 -4.01 6.36 -20.50
CA GLY A 292 -5.40 6.11 -20.09
C GLY A 292 -6.37 5.92 -21.25
N TRP A 293 -6.02 6.36 -22.46
CA TRP A 293 -6.84 6.12 -23.65
C TRP A 293 -6.70 4.71 -24.23
N ARG A 294 -5.85 3.86 -23.65
CA ARG A 294 -5.67 2.47 -24.06
C ARG A 294 -6.22 1.53 -23.00
N SER A 295 -7.28 0.82 -23.30
CA SER A 295 -7.94 -0.08 -22.35
C SER A 295 -7.10 -1.30 -21.95
N GLU A 296 -6.04 -1.60 -22.69
CA GLU A 296 -5.05 -2.61 -22.31
C GLU A 296 -4.25 -2.24 -21.05
N ASN A 297 -4.19 -0.94 -20.72
CA ASN A 297 -3.52 -0.41 -19.53
C ASN A 297 -4.43 -0.36 -18.30
N ASP A 298 -5.71 -0.67 -18.43
CA ASP A 298 -6.66 -0.62 -17.31
C ASP A 298 -6.38 -1.72 -16.29
N TRP A 299 -6.70 -1.44 -15.05
CA TRP A 299 -6.89 -2.48 -14.05
C TRP A 299 -8.07 -3.37 -14.42
N THR A 300 -8.02 -4.63 -14.01
CA THR A 300 -9.12 -5.57 -14.25
C THR A 300 -10.34 -5.32 -13.36
N GLY A 301 -10.21 -4.45 -12.35
CA GLY A 301 -11.19 -4.24 -11.29
C GLY A 301 -11.12 -5.30 -10.18
N ARG A 302 -10.12 -6.20 -10.23
CA ARG A 302 -9.86 -7.21 -9.20
C ARG A 302 -8.55 -6.90 -8.50
N THR A 303 -8.42 -7.36 -7.25
CA THR A 303 -7.17 -7.44 -6.50
C THR A 303 -6.69 -8.88 -6.45
N LEU A 304 -5.42 -9.07 -6.15
CA LEU A 304 -4.92 -10.41 -5.79
C LEU A 304 -5.70 -10.92 -4.59
N PRO A 305 -6.08 -12.21 -4.58
CA PRO A 305 -6.70 -12.82 -3.41
C PRO A 305 -5.70 -12.83 -2.24
N PHE A 306 -6.18 -12.70 -1.02
CA PHE A 306 -5.33 -12.69 0.19
C PHE A 306 -4.37 -13.90 0.24
N GLY A 307 -4.84 -15.10 -0.10
CA GLY A 307 -4.01 -16.30 -0.14
C GLY A 307 -2.90 -16.31 -1.19
N ALA A 308 -2.88 -15.33 -2.13
CA ALA A 308 -1.80 -15.13 -3.10
C ALA A 308 -0.74 -14.12 -2.62
N LEU A 309 -0.98 -13.43 -1.49
CA LEU A 309 0.00 -12.52 -0.90
C LEU A 309 1.06 -13.32 -0.15
N PRO A 310 2.33 -12.88 -0.18
CA PRO A 310 3.44 -13.59 0.46
C PRO A 310 3.21 -13.76 1.96
N PHE A 311 3.51 -14.95 2.46
CA PHE A 311 3.52 -15.23 3.89
C PHE A 311 4.48 -16.37 4.25
N THR A 312 4.90 -16.42 5.50
CA THR A 312 5.53 -17.58 6.12
C THR A 312 5.20 -17.61 7.61
N THR A 313 5.02 -18.80 8.16
CA THR A 313 4.90 -19.06 9.61
C THR A 313 6.10 -19.82 10.15
N ARG A 314 7.10 -20.04 9.31
CA ARG A 314 8.38 -20.69 9.65
C ARG A 314 9.49 -19.97 8.90
N PRO A 315 9.92 -18.80 9.38
CA PRO A 315 11.03 -18.10 8.75
C PRO A 315 12.32 -18.94 8.83
N GLU A 316 13.17 -18.77 7.83
CA GLU A 316 14.50 -19.37 7.83
C GLU A 316 15.30 -18.87 9.02
N ASP A 317 16.03 -19.77 9.69
CA ASP A 317 16.80 -19.48 10.91
C ASP A 317 15.96 -18.91 12.07
N GLY A 318 14.65 -19.09 12.08
CA GLY A 318 13.74 -18.61 13.11
C GLY A 318 13.57 -17.09 13.17
N VAL A 319 14.02 -16.35 12.15
CA VAL A 319 14.01 -14.88 12.14
C VAL A 319 13.35 -14.35 10.87
N ALA A 320 12.41 -13.42 11.04
CA ALA A 320 11.88 -12.64 9.92
C ALA A 320 12.04 -11.15 10.18
N VAL A 321 12.42 -10.40 9.12
CA VAL A 321 12.64 -8.96 9.16
C VAL A 321 11.90 -8.29 8.01
N ALA A 322 11.09 -7.31 8.34
CA ALA A 322 10.46 -6.40 7.39
C ALA A 322 11.04 -4.99 7.61
N ALA A 323 11.77 -4.46 6.62
CA ALA A 323 12.45 -3.17 6.68
C ALA A 323 12.23 -2.39 5.37
N ASN A 324 11.01 -2.37 4.88
CA ASN A 324 10.57 -1.75 3.63
C ASN A 324 11.21 -2.33 2.35
N GLN A 325 11.81 -3.51 2.44
CA GLN A 325 12.30 -4.24 1.28
C GLN A 325 11.16 -4.93 0.52
N ALA A 326 11.46 -5.43 -0.69
CA ALA A 326 10.50 -6.21 -1.45
C ALA A 326 10.02 -7.44 -0.65
N PRO A 327 8.70 -7.73 -0.62
CA PRO A 327 8.16 -8.86 0.13
C PRO A 327 8.70 -10.21 -0.33
N VAL A 328 9.00 -10.36 -1.62
CA VAL A 328 9.60 -11.55 -2.22
C VAL A 328 10.78 -11.18 -3.11
N GLY A 329 11.68 -12.13 -3.32
CA GLY A 329 12.78 -11.98 -4.30
C GLY A 329 12.25 -11.84 -5.73
N SER A 330 12.95 -11.05 -6.54
CA SER A 330 12.67 -10.85 -7.97
C SER A 330 13.19 -12.01 -8.81
#